data_690d1fc954fe3fd38a4873dabfc6c55c
#
_entry.id   690d1fc954fe3fd38a4873dabfc6c55c
#
_cell.length_a   1.000
_cell.length_b   1.000
_cell.length_c   1.000
_cell.angle_alpha   90.00
_cell.angle_beta   90.00
_cell.angle_gamma   90.00
#
_symmetry.space_group_name_H-M   'P 1'
#
loop_
_entity.id
_entity.type
_entity.pdbx_description
1 polymer ?
#
loop_
_entity_poly.entity_id
_entity_poly.type
_entity_poly.pdbx_seq_one_letter_code
_entity_poly.pdbx_strand_id
1 'polypeptide(L)'
;MESWRREKLSRLIAHFRRGAGERGIELLASSTPIQPIMIGASRLAQATSQALEARGFFVPAIRPPTVPHGKARLRVALSARHEESEVEQLLDALASALAAARVTEH
;
A
#
# COMPACT_ATOMS: atom_id res chain seq x y z
N MET A 1 28.32 -1.78 -9.01
CA MET A 1 27.15 -2.05 -9.59
C MET A 1 26.05 -2.46 -8.71
N GLU A 2 24.96 -1.86 -8.93
CA GLU A 2 23.79 -2.00 -8.07
C GLU A 2 22.72 -2.91 -8.67
N SER A 3 23.12 -3.79 -9.59
CA SER A 3 22.15 -4.62 -10.30
C SER A 3 21.39 -5.55 -9.35
N TRP A 4 22.05 -6.06 -8.30
CA TRP A 4 21.37 -6.94 -7.35
C TRP A 4 20.25 -6.20 -6.58
N ARG A 5 20.46 -4.92 -6.30
CA ARG A 5 19.42 -4.11 -5.64
C ARG A 5 18.22 -3.90 -6.56
N ARG A 6 18.50 -3.64 -7.83
CA ARG A 6 17.47 -3.43 -8.82
C ARG A 6 16.65 -4.71 -9.03
N GLU A 7 17.35 -5.83 -9.10
CA GLU A 7 16.68 -7.12 -9.26
C GLU A 7 15.85 -7.46 -8.03
N LYS A 8 16.41 -7.25 -6.84
CA LYS A 8 15.68 -7.50 -5.60
C LYS A 8 14.44 -6.63 -5.52
N LEU A 9 14.57 -5.34 -5.85
CA LEU A 9 13.44 -4.43 -5.80
C LEU A 9 12.36 -4.84 -6.79
N SER A 10 12.74 -5.26 -7.99
CA SER A 10 11.78 -5.76 -8.98
C SER A 10 11.01 -6.96 -8.45
N ARG A 11 11.71 -7.87 -7.78
CA ARG A 11 11.05 -9.04 -7.19
C ARG A 11 10.10 -8.64 -6.08
N LEU A 12 10.48 -7.66 -5.26
CA LEU A 12 9.61 -7.18 -4.17
C LEU A 12 8.37 -6.50 -4.72
N ILE A 13 8.52 -5.72 -5.79
CA ILE A 13 7.37 -5.08 -6.44
C ILE A 13 6.42 -6.13 -6.98
N ALA A 14 6.95 -7.13 -7.69
CA ALA A 14 6.12 -8.21 -8.24
C ALA A 14 5.44 -8.99 -7.12
N HIS A 15 6.17 -9.27 -6.04
CA HIS A 15 5.62 -9.98 -4.89
C HIS A 15 4.49 -9.18 -4.26
N PHE A 16 4.70 -7.88 -4.07
CA PHE A 16 3.69 -7.00 -3.48
C PHE A 16 2.43 -6.97 -4.34
N ARG A 17 2.60 -6.76 -5.65
CA ARG A 17 1.44 -6.65 -6.53
C ARG A 17 0.64 -7.94 -6.61
N ARG A 18 1.35 -9.07 -6.66
CA ARG A 18 0.68 -10.38 -6.67
C ARG A 18 -0.07 -10.61 -5.37
N GLY A 19 0.59 -10.36 -4.24
CA GLY A 19 -0.03 -10.54 -2.94
C GLY A 19 -1.21 -9.61 -2.71
N ALA A 20 -1.14 -8.38 -3.22
CA ALA A 20 -2.25 -7.44 -3.14
C ALA A 20 -3.44 -7.95 -3.94
N GLY A 21 -3.19 -8.47 -5.14
CA GLY A 21 -4.25 -9.03 -5.97
C GLY A 21 -4.94 -10.20 -5.30
N GLU A 22 -4.16 -11.07 -4.65
CA GLU A 22 -4.71 -12.21 -3.93
C GLU A 22 -5.60 -11.81 -2.77
N ARG A 23 -5.36 -10.63 -2.21
CA ARG A 23 -6.12 -10.12 -1.07
C ARG A 23 -7.22 -9.14 -1.47
N GLY A 24 -7.42 -8.95 -2.76
CA GLY A 24 -8.47 -8.05 -3.25
C GLY A 24 -8.14 -6.58 -3.03
N ILE A 25 -6.87 -6.24 -2.89
CA ILE A 25 -6.44 -4.84 -2.74
C ILE A 25 -6.30 -4.24 -4.13
N GLU A 26 -7.00 -3.13 -4.36
CA GLU A 26 -7.00 -2.48 -5.67
C GLU A 26 -5.78 -1.59 -5.83
N LEU A 27 -4.91 -1.95 -6.78
CA LEU A 27 -3.70 -1.20 -7.05
C LEU A 27 -3.87 -0.35 -8.31
N LEU A 28 -3.26 0.83 -8.29
CA LEU A 28 -3.11 1.61 -9.52
C LEU A 28 -1.87 1.10 -10.25
N ALA A 29 -1.82 1.36 -11.56
CA ALA A 29 -0.70 0.90 -12.36
C ALA A 29 0.59 1.60 -11.91
N SER A 30 1.63 0.81 -11.67
CA SER A 30 2.95 1.34 -11.33
C SER A 30 3.98 0.25 -11.47
N SER A 31 5.08 0.56 -12.15
CA SER A 31 6.24 -0.32 -12.25
C SER A 31 7.38 0.17 -11.38
N THR A 32 7.15 1.22 -10.59
CA THR A 32 8.16 1.84 -9.75
C THR A 32 8.06 1.33 -8.32
N PRO A 33 9.04 1.66 -7.46
CA PRO A 33 8.95 1.30 -6.04
C PRO A 33 7.77 1.95 -5.32
N ILE A 34 7.20 3.02 -5.88
CA ILE A 34 6.00 3.63 -5.30
C ILE A 34 4.78 2.90 -5.82
N GLN A 35 4.04 2.27 -4.92
CA GLN A 35 2.87 1.46 -5.28
C GLN A 35 1.62 2.10 -4.68
N PRO A 36 0.82 2.77 -5.51
CA PRO A 36 -0.40 3.41 -5.00
C PRO A 36 -1.56 2.43 -4.92
N ILE A 37 -2.31 2.53 -3.82
CA ILE A 37 -3.49 1.71 -3.58
C ILE A 37 -4.71 2.62 -3.68
N MET A 38 -5.65 2.27 -4.55
CA MET A 38 -6.86 3.07 -4.72
C MET A 38 -7.82 2.84 -3.56
N ILE A 39 -8.23 3.91 -2.90
CA ILE A 39 -9.18 3.85 -1.81
C ILE A 39 -10.48 4.55 -2.19
N GLY A 40 -10.38 5.79 -2.69
CA GLY A 40 -11.54 6.59 -3.10
C GLY A 40 -11.92 7.64 -2.07
N ALA A 41 -12.51 7.24 -0.96
CA ALA A 41 -12.95 8.17 0.07
C ALA A 41 -11.78 8.61 0.94
N SER A 42 -11.66 9.93 1.16
CA SER A 42 -10.57 10.48 1.96
C SER A 42 -10.57 9.96 3.39
N ARG A 43 -11.76 9.84 3.99
CA ARG A 43 -11.88 9.37 5.36
C ARG A 43 -11.40 7.94 5.50
N LEU A 44 -11.75 7.10 4.53
CA LEU A 44 -11.33 5.70 4.53
C LEU A 44 -9.81 5.59 4.37
N ALA A 45 -9.24 6.37 3.46
CA ALA A 45 -7.79 6.39 3.26
C ALA A 45 -7.06 6.82 4.54
N GLN A 46 -7.57 7.86 5.19
CA GLN A 46 -6.96 8.38 6.41
C GLN A 46 -7.05 7.37 7.55
N ALA A 47 -8.22 6.75 7.73
CA ALA A 47 -8.41 5.75 8.78
C ALA A 47 -7.49 4.55 8.57
N THR A 48 -7.36 4.10 7.32
CA THR A 48 -6.49 2.97 7.00
C THR A 48 -5.04 3.32 7.27
N SER A 49 -4.61 4.51 6.87
CA SER A 49 -3.23 4.97 7.10
C SER A 49 -2.92 5.01 8.59
N GLN A 50 -3.86 5.52 9.40
CA GLN A 50 -3.67 5.60 10.85
C GLN A 50 -3.60 4.22 11.49
N ALA A 51 -4.43 3.30 11.03
CA ALA A 51 -4.41 1.92 11.54
C ALA A 51 -3.08 1.23 11.24
N LEU A 52 -2.54 1.49 10.05
CA LEU A 52 -1.24 0.93 9.66
C LEU A 52 -0.11 1.53 10.49
N GLU A 53 -0.18 2.83 10.74
CA GLU A 53 0.83 3.50 11.54
C GLU A 53 0.87 2.93 12.97
N ALA A 54 -0.30 2.62 13.52
CA ALA A 54 -0.39 2.01 14.84
C ALA A 54 0.28 0.64 14.89
N ARG A 55 0.41 -0.02 13.74
CA ARG A 55 1.07 -1.31 13.62
C ARG A 55 2.54 -1.20 13.22
N GLY A 56 3.05 0.02 13.08
CA GLY A 56 4.43 0.25 12.71
C GLY A 56 4.69 0.38 11.22
N PHE A 57 3.64 0.50 10.40
CA PHE A 57 3.79 0.66 8.95
C PHE A 57 3.43 2.08 8.55
N PHE A 58 4.38 2.80 7.99
CA PHE A 58 4.13 4.16 7.54
C PHE A 58 3.67 4.13 6.08
N VAL A 59 2.37 4.31 5.87
CA VAL A 59 1.75 4.31 4.55
C VAL A 59 0.87 5.55 4.45
N PRO A 60 1.41 6.64 3.89
CA PRO A 60 0.67 7.91 3.89
C PRO A 60 -0.56 7.87 2.98
N ALA A 61 -1.58 8.60 3.40
CA ALA A 61 -2.78 8.80 2.60
C ALA A 61 -2.60 10.05 1.74
N ILE A 62 -2.91 9.93 0.45
CA ILE A 62 -2.88 11.04 -0.50
C ILE A 62 -4.31 11.45 -0.76
N ARG A 63 -4.66 12.68 -0.41
CA ARG A 63 -6.04 13.16 -0.43
C ARG A 63 -6.14 14.47 -1.20
N PRO A 64 -7.36 14.89 -1.56
CA PRO A 64 -7.52 16.21 -2.19
C PRO A 64 -6.93 17.31 -1.31
N PRO A 65 -6.40 18.39 -1.89
CA PRO A 65 -6.43 18.69 -3.32
C PRO A 65 -5.29 18.07 -4.13
N THR A 66 -4.40 17.30 -3.52
CA THR A 66 -3.27 16.67 -4.23
C THR A 66 -3.79 15.73 -5.33
N VAL A 67 -4.91 15.05 -5.06
CA VAL A 67 -5.60 14.20 -6.03
C VAL A 67 -7.04 14.69 -6.12
N PRO A 68 -7.77 14.34 -7.20
CA PRO A 68 -9.17 14.73 -7.32
C PRO A 68 -10.03 14.18 -6.20
N HIS A 69 -11.12 14.88 -5.92
CA HIS A 69 -12.08 14.43 -4.91
C HIS A 69 -12.61 13.03 -5.26
N GLY A 70 -12.68 12.17 -4.27
CA GLY A 70 -13.12 10.79 -4.50
C GLY A 70 -12.02 9.88 -5.01
N LYS A 71 -10.79 10.37 -5.16
CA LYS A 71 -9.66 9.62 -5.68
C LYS A 71 -8.53 9.47 -4.68
N ALA A 72 -8.86 9.50 -3.38
CA ALA A 72 -7.85 9.31 -2.34
C ALA A 72 -7.21 7.93 -2.46
N ARG A 73 -5.95 7.85 -2.09
CA ARG A 73 -5.18 6.63 -2.23
C ARG A 73 -4.15 6.53 -1.13
N LEU A 74 -3.61 5.32 -0.94
CA LEU A 74 -2.47 5.11 -0.06
C LEU A 74 -1.22 4.98 -0.93
N ARG A 75 -0.09 5.38 -0.38
CA ARG A 75 1.17 5.30 -1.10
C ARG A 75 2.14 4.40 -0.36
N VAL A 76 2.36 3.21 -0.91
CA VAL A 76 3.35 2.27 -0.38
C VAL A 76 4.67 2.52 -1.07
N ALA A 77 5.74 2.70 -0.31
CA ALA A 77 7.08 2.87 -0.88
C ALA A 77 7.91 1.65 -0.53
N LEU A 78 8.35 0.92 -1.56
CA LEU A 78 9.19 -0.26 -1.38
C LEU A 78 10.65 0.10 -1.56
N SER A 79 11.52 -0.68 -0.96
CA SER A 79 12.96 -0.43 -1.06
C SER A 79 13.69 -1.77 -1.05
N ALA A 80 14.89 -1.80 -1.63
CA ALA A 80 15.70 -3.02 -1.66
C ALA A 80 16.14 -3.44 -0.25
N ARG A 81 15.93 -2.60 0.74
CA ARG A 81 16.20 -2.95 2.14
C ARG A 81 15.14 -3.87 2.73
N HIS A 82 13.96 -3.88 2.14
CA HIS A 82 12.87 -4.72 2.64
C HIS A 82 13.10 -6.17 2.29
N GLU A 83 12.56 -7.06 3.11
CA GLU A 83 12.56 -8.49 2.84
C GLU A 83 11.16 -8.92 2.44
N GLU A 84 11.06 -10.08 1.79
CA GLU A 84 9.76 -10.59 1.37
C GLU A 84 8.82 -10.79 2.55
N SER A 85 9.36 -11.22 3.70
CA SER A 85 8.56 -11.39 4.90
C SER A 85 7.95 -10.07 5.37
N GLU A 86 8.69 -8.97 5.22
CA GLU A 86 8.17 -7.66 5.59
C GLU A 86 7.05 -7.22 4.64
N VAL A 87 7.20 -7.53 3.35
CA VAL A 87 6.16 -7.24 2.37
C VAL A 87 4.89 -8.05 2.69
N GLU A 88 5.06 -9.32 3.06
CA GLU A 88 3.92 -10.14 3.48
C GLU A 88 3.22 -9.56 4.70
N GLN A 89 3.99 -9.13 5.69
CA GLN A 89 3.42 -8.51 6.88
C GLN A 89 2.66 -7.25 6.55
N LEU A 90 3.20 -6.44 5.64
CA LEU A 90 2.52 -5.22 5.19
C LEU A 90 1.22 -5.56 4.47
N LEU A 91 1.24 -6.56 3.59
CA LEU A 91 0.05 -6.97 2.86
C LEU A 91 -1.05 -7.45 3.80
N ASP A 92 -0.69 -8.24 4.80
CA ASP A 92 -1.65 -8.71 5.79
C ASP A 92 -2.22 -7.55 6.61
N ALA A 93 -1.36 -6.61 6.99
CA ALA A 93 -1.79 -5.43 7.73
C ALA A 93 -2.71 -4.55 6.88
N LEU A 94 -2.39 -4.40 5.59
CA LEU A 94 -3.23 -3.63 4.66
C LEU A 94 -4.62 -4.25 4.53
N ALA A 95 -4.68 -5.56 4.31
CA ALA A 95 -5.96 -6.25 4.17
C ALA A 95 -6.80 -6.10 5.43
N SER A 96 -6.17 -6.28 6.58
CA SER A 96 -6.85 -6.18 7.86
C SER A 96 -7.34 -4.76 8.13
N ALA A 97 -6.49 -3.75 7.88
CA ALA A 97 -6.83 -2.35 8.11
C ALA A 97 -7.95 -1.89 7.19
N LEU A 98 -7.90 -2.31 5.92
CA LEU A 98 -8.94 -1.95 4.95
C LEU A 98 -10.27 -2.58 5.32
N ALA A 99 -10.26 -3.84 5.73
CA ALA A 99 -11.49 -4.52 6.13
C ALA A 99 -12.11 -3.83 7.36
N ALA A 100 -11.29 -3.50 8.35
CA ALA A 100 -11.78 -2.84 9.56
C ALA A 100 -12.34 -1.45 9.25
N ALA A 101 -11.64 -0.69 8.41
CA ALA A 101 -12.08 0.66 8.07
C ALA A 101 -13.38 0.64 7.27
N ARG A 102 -13.54 -0.32 6.37
CA ARG A 102 -14.77 -0.45 5.58
C ARG A 102 -15.96 -0.82 6.45
N VAL A 103 -15.74 -1.65 7.46
CA VAL A 103 -16.81 -2.01 8.40
C VAL A 103 -17.31 -0.77 9.13
N THR A 104 -16.42 0.12 9.56
CA THR A 104 -16.82 1.31 10.31
C THR A 104 -17.42 2.40 9.42
N GLU A 105 -17.32 2.25 8.09
CA GLU A 105 -17.92 3.22 7.17
C GLU A 105 -19.45 3.06 7.05
N HIS A 106 -20.00 1.98 7.54
CA HIS A 106 -21.45 1.79 7.49
C HIS A 106 -22.19 2.49 8.66
#